data_f64a8ec1e2d72c54cef628407cbfc0e1
#
_entry.id   f64a8ec1e2d72c54cef628407cbfc0e1
#
_cell.length_a   1.000
_cell.length_b   1.000
_cell.length_c   1.000
_cell.angle_alpha   90.00
_cell.angle_beta   90.00
_cell.angle_gamma   90.00
#
_symmetry.space_group_name_H-M   'P 1'
#
loop_
_entity.id
_entity.type
_entity.pdbx_description
1 polymer ?
#
loop_
_entity_poly.entity_id
_entity_poly.type
_entity_poly.pdbx_seq_one_letter_code
_entity_poly.pdbx_strand_id
1 'polypeptide(L)' 'MNIEIKYQAEDGEILYYHFESWELAEDDAFREAMQEFSSTRTGKNKILSIRDASIGAGRNWKE' A
#
# COMPACT_ATOMS: atom_id res chain seq x y z
N MET A 1 -0.83 -1.10 -13.10
CA MET A 1 -0.45 -0.04 -12.15
C MET A 1 0.30 -0.66 -10.99
N ASN A 2 1.49 -0.15 -10.71
CA ASN A 2 2.34 -0.70 -9.66
C ASN A 2 2.15 0.12 -8.38
N ILE A 3 1.57 -0.50 -7.36
CA ILE A 3 1.21 0.20 -6.11
C ILE A 3 2.23 -0.13 -5.04
N GLU A 4 2.70 0.90 -4.35
CA GLU A 4 3.64 0.75 -3.24
C GLU A 4 2.97 1.22 -1.95
N ILE A 5 2.96 0.36 -0.94
CA ILE A 5 2.47 0.69 0.40
C ILE A 5 3.66 0.73 1.35
N LYS A 6 3.89 1.89 1.96
CA LYS A 6 4.87 2.04 3.02
C LYS A 6 4.16 1.82 4.34
N TYR A 7 4.67 0.92 5.16
CA TYR A 7 3.99 0.60 6.41
C TYR A 7 4.99 0.36 7.53
N GLN A 8 4.51 0.51 8.75
CA GLN A 8 5.30 0.23 9.94
C GLN A 8 4.79 -1.05 10.58
N ALA A 9 5.68 -2.00 10.77
CA ALA A 9 5.35 -3.26 11.38
C ALA A 9 5.20 -3.10 12.90
N GLU A 10 4.68 -4.15 13.53
CA GLU A 10 4.41 -4.14 14.96
C GLU A 10 5.67 -3.86 15.80
N ASP A 11 6.83 -4.30 15.31
CA ASP A 11 8.10 -4.07 16.00
C ASP A 11 8.71 -2.70 15.72
N GLY A 12 8.02 -1.85 14.95
CA GLY A 12 8.48 -0.52 14.61
C GLY A 12 9.28 -0.42 13.32
N GLU A 13 9.55 -1.54 12.65
CA GLU A 13 10.32 -1.53 11.42
C GLU A 13 9.50 -0.97 10.26
N ILE A 14 10.14 -0.15 9.43
CA ILE A 14 9.49 0.44 8.25
C ILE A 14 9.78 -0.46 7.05
N LEU A 15 8.71 -0.89 6.39
CA LEU A 15 8.78 -1.82 5.28
C LEU A 15 7.95 -1.33 4.11
N TYR A 16 8.15 -1.95 2.95
CA TYR A 16 7.44 -1.60 1.72
C TYR A 16 6.80 -2.85 1.15
N TYR A 17 5.56 -2.70 0.72
CA TYR A 17 4.81 -3.76 0.06
C TYR A 17 4.47 -3.30 -1.34
N HIS A 18 4.75 -4.13 -2.34
CA HIS A 18 4.48 -3.80 -3.75
C HIS A 18 3.41 -4.72 -4.30
N PHE A 19 2.47 -4.14 -5.04
CA PHE A 19 1.36 -4.87 -5.62
C PHE A 19 1.09 -4.38 -7.02
N GLU A 20 1.00 -5.31 -7.98
CA GLU A 20 0.67 -4.99 -9.36
C GLU A 20 -0.84 -5.10 -9.52
N SER A 21 -1.49 -3.99 -9.86
CA SER A 21 -2.93 -3.95 -10.06
C SER A 21 -3.24 -3.78 -11.55
N TRP A 22 -4.27 -4.45 -12.01
CA TRP A 22 -4.77 -4.33 -13.37
C TRP A 22 -5.90 -3.32 -13.49
N GLU A 23 -6.28 -2.68 -12.38
CA GLU A 23 -7.30 -1.64 -12.39
C GLU A 23 -6.79 -0.40 -13.13
N LEU A 24 -7.70 0.28 -13.84
CA LEU A 24 -7.35 1.48 -14.58
C LEU A 24 -7.47 2.74 -13.73
N ALA A 25 -8.37 2.73 -12.76
CA ALA A 25 -8.58 3.87 -11.88
C ALA A 25 -7.66 3.75 -10.66
N GLU A 26 -7.01 4.85 -10.28
CA GLU A 26 -6.09 4.87 -9.16
C GLU A 26 -6.76 4.47 -7.86
N ASP A 27 -7.97 4.96 -7.60
CA ASP A 27 -8.68 4.64 -6.36
C ASP A 27 -9.00 3.16 -6.27
N ASP A 28 -9.38 2.54 -7.37
CA ASP A 28 -9.66 1.11 -7.41
C ASP A 28 -8.39 0.30 -7.20
N ALA A 29 -7.28 0.74 -7.80
CA ALA A 29 -6.00 0.07 -7.65
C ALA A 29 -5.51 0.14 -6.21
N PHE A 30 -5.68 1.29 -5.56
CA PHE A 30 -5.30 1.46 -4.15
C PHE A 30 -6.14 0.57 -3.25
N ARG A 31 -7.45 0.50 -3.51
CA ARG A 31 -8.35 -0.36 -2.73
C ARG A 31 -7.96 -1.82 -2.84
N GLU A 32 -7.67 -2.26 -4.07
CA GLU A 32 -7.25 -3.63 -4.31
C GLU A 32 -5.94 -3.95 -3.58
N ALA A 33 -4.98 -3.04 -3.66
CA ALA A 33 -3.68 -3.22 -3.01
C ALA A 33 -3.85 -3.31 -1.49
N MET A 34 -4.73 -2.50 -0.92
CA MET A 34 -4.98 -2.52 0.51
C MET A 34 -5.67 -3.81 0.95
N GLN A 35 -6.58 -4.33 0.14
CA GLN A 35 -7.23 -5.60 0.45
C GLN A 35 -6.22 -6.73 0.44
N GLU A 36 -5.34 -6.76 -0.56
CA GLU A 36 -4.28 -7.76 -0.62
C GLU A 36 -3.31 -7.62 0.54
N PHE A 37 -2.94 -6.41 0.87
CA PHE A 37 -2.05 -6.15 1.99
C PHE A 37 -2.66 -6.70 3.29
N SER A 38 -3.92 -6.41 3.54
CA SER A 38 -4.60 -6.86 4.75
C SER A 38 -4.75 -8.37 4.82
N SER A 39 -4.97 -9.02 3.67
CA SER A 39 -5.18 -10.47 3.65
C SER A 39 -3.87 -11.24 3.75
N THR A 40 -2.73 -10.64 3.40
CA THR A 40 -1.44 -11.33 3.43
C THR A 40 -0.60 -10.98 4.65
N ARG A 41 -1.00 -9.99 5.43
CA ARG A 41 -0.25 -9.56 6.61
C ARG A 41 -1.00 -9.96 7.87
N THR A 42 -0.24 -10.47 8.85
CA THR A 42 -0.77 -10.75 10.17
C THR A 42 -0.16 -9.77 11.16
N GLY A 43 -0.83 -9.56 12.28
CA GLY A 43 -0.36 -8.63 13.30
C GLY A 43 -0.80 -7.20 13.00
N LYS A 44 -0.25 -6.27 13.76
CA LYS A 44 -0.63 -4.86 13.68
C LYS A 44 0.36 -4.13 12.79
N ASN A 45 -0.11 -3.70 11.65
CA ASN A 45 0.69 -2.93 10.70
C ASN A 45 0.01 -1.59 10.47
N LYS A 46 0.81 -0.53 10.49
CA LYS A 46 0.30 0.82 10.30
C LYS A 46 0.70 1.31 8.92
N ILE A 47 -0.29 1.60 8.07
CA ILE A 47 -0.03 2.13 6.74
C ILE A 47 0.39 3.59 6.87
N LEU A 48 1.57 3.92 6.34
CA LEU A 48 2.10 5.27 6.39
C LEU A 48 1.83 6.04 5.10
N SER A 49 1.90 5.36 3.95
CA SER A 49 1.58 5.99 2.66
C SER A 49 1.26 4.91 1.64
N ILE A 50 0.54 5.33 0.59
CA ILE A 50 0.27 4.48 -0.55
C ILE A 50 0.43 5.34 -1.80
N ARG A 51 1.06 4.80 -2.84
CA ARG A 51 1.31 5.55 -4.06
C ARG A 51 1.37 4.65 -5.27
N ASP A 52 1.20 5.26 -6.44
CA ASP A 52 1.45 4.61 -7.71
C ASP A 52 2.94 4.80 -8.03
N ALA A 53 3.71 3.74 -7.86
CA ALA A 53 5.15 3.81 -8.02
C ALA A 53 5.57 3.98 -9.48
N SER A 54 4.66 3.72 -10.43
CA SER A 54 5.01 3.85 -11.84
C SER A 54 5.07 5.30 -12.30
N ILE A 55 4.42 6.22 -11.59
CA ILE A 55 4.45 7.64 -11.94
C ILE A 55 5.10 8.50 -10.86
N GLY A 56 5.55 7.89 -9.76
CA GLY A 56 6.19 8.63 -8.69
C GLY A 56 5.28 9.49 -7.84
N ALA A 57 4.00 9.58 -8.18
CA ALA A 57 3.03 10.30 -7.37
C ALA A 57 2.64 9.46 -6.16
N GLY A 58 2.26 10.12 -5.07
CA GLY A 58 1.89 9.40 -3.88
C GLY A 58 0.92 10.17 -3.01
N ARG A 59 0.28 9.45 -2.11
CA ARG A 59 -0.61 10.00 -1.11
C ARG A 59 -0.15 9.56 0.25
N ASN A 60 -0.14 10.49 1.19
CA ASN A 60 0.06 10.13 2.58
C ASN A 60 -1.25 9.59 3.12
N TRP A 61 -1.19 8.42 3.73
CA TRP A 61 -2.39 7.82 4.29
C TRP A 61 -2.65 8.42 5.65
N LYS A 62 -3.88 8.87 5.85
CA LYS A 62 -4.28 9.44 7.14
C LYS A 62 -5.14 8.43 7.87
N GLU A 63 -4.83 8.27 9.10
CA GLU A 63 -5.55 7.34 9.96
C GLU A 63 -6.53 8.02 10.84
#